data_9b1730bf0616c187906ff84a685abd53
#
_entry.id   9b1730bf0616c187906ff84a685abd53
#
_cell.length_a   1.000
_cell.length_b   1.000
_cell.length_c   1.000
_cell.angle_alpha   90.00
_cell.angle_beta   90.00
_cell.angle_gamma   90.00
#
_symmetry.space_group_name_H-M   'P 1'
#
loop_
_entity.id
_entity.type
_entity.pdbx_description
1 polymer ?
#
loop_
_entity_poly.entity_id
_entity_poly.type
_entity_poly.pdbx_seq_one_letter_code
_entity_poly.pdbx_strand_id
1 'polypeptide(L)'
;MTFRTRRKRLNKVLLFLRRSRAPRMASGSDGGGTLAEPVTPAPRAPGGRNRMWIVIVAILIVAIIGISTYAVLSARVPTKVGIELWYNNDGHYGDTETALALTLQNSIQSCGRVTVSLKSDPWAVYKQNWANQRMPMFLLGWYPDYFDSDDYASPFLSIAGAKSLGSFYNNSQVDQWITEEQSTVDPNIRTDRFTKIQNALADDVPYIPLFSGVAQTAYVNSVQNVELHPVVFKWFIVDKPGATVLNVSTSDKVISLDPASAYDFFSGEIINQVFDTLVVYDWKNATLKPGLAQDIPTRANGLVSADGMNYTYHLKAGVTFHDFPLNTPLTAQIVANSINRAIRLDLPGSAAFLLYDVGALGRDATNGNNSSPGAIEVVNSSTITFHLARPVSFFNDLMAFSVSAPVPDSYNQAGEQPSTAGSVIGTGPYKMTTHTPNQLIVLDRAFGTKASNTYYNKDLYSPTLGPIPIMDRIVINIRASAAALKQDIETKAVDVVFRTLSPPDLVDLQNRASSLGITVKLGSSPQIRYLVFNVNKVPNKLVRQAIAFSVDRSAISQIVFLGTASPLYSMIPAEMPYSTAVFQSKYGDARCADANNLLAQVPATIELIALARDR
;
A
#
# COMPACT_ATOMS: atom_id res chain seq x y z
N MET A 1 12.24 -28.66 38.33
CA MET A 1 11.61 -29.99 38.48
C MET A 1 11.25 -30.51 37.10
N THR A 2 12.06 -31.39 36.59
CA THR A 2 11.82 -32.59 35.79
C THR A 2 10.81 -32.54 34.65
N PHE A 3 11.39 -32.49 33.43
CA PHE A 3 10.78 -33.08 32.24
C PHE A 3 11.84 -33.97 31.53
N ARG A 4 11.88 -35.23 31.90
CA ARG A 4 12.39 -36.36 31.10
C ARG A 4 11.25 -37.34 30.99
N THR A 5 10.96 -37.73 29.74
CA THR A 5 10.38 -38.99 29.24
C THR A 5 9.33 -38.73 28.18
N ARG A 6 9.75 -38.91 26.91
CA ARG A 6 9.00 -39.60 25.84
C ARG A 6 9.79 -39.56 24.53
N ARG A 7 10.88 -40.29 24.51
CA ARG A 7 11.61 -40.68 23.30
C ARG A 7 11.68 -42.20 23.27
N LYS A 8 10.59 -42.84 22.89
CA LYS A 8 10.55 -44.30 22.56
C LYS A 8 9.18 -44.60 21.96
N ARG A 9 9.01 -44.40 20.66
CA ARG A 9 8.02 -45.06 19.77
C ARG A 9 8.10 -44.45 18.38
N LEU A 10 9.20 -44.70 17.66
CA LEU A 10 9.28 -44.51 16.20
C LEU A 10 10.48 -45.26 15.63
N ASN A 11 10.61 -46.52 15.96
CA ASN A 11 11.57 -47.44 15.35
C ASN A 11 10.95 -48.85 15.18
N LYS A 12 9.87 -48.95 14.41
CA LYS A 12 9.28 -50.25 14.06
C LYS A 12 8.51 -50.25 12.72
N VAL A 13 8.95 -49.53 11.71
CA VAL A 13 8.36 -49.64 10.34
C VAL A 13 9.41 -49.65 9.22
N LEU A 14 10.68 -49.76 9.51
CA LEU A 14 11.76 -49.79 8.48
C LEU A 14 12.55 -51.09 8.48
N LEU A 15 11.84 -52.25 8.45
CA LEU A 15 12.51 -53.55 8.38
C LEU A 15 11.66 -54.58 7.62
N PHE A 16 11.22 -54.27 6.40
CA PHE A 16 10.55 -55.29 5.55
C PHE A 16 10.72 -55.00 4.05
N LEU A 17 11.92 -54.76 3.58
CA LEU A 17 12.24 -54.81 2.14
C LEU A 17 13.78 -54.89 1.95
N ARG A 18 14.38 -55.99 2.38
CA ARG A 18 15.69 -56.45 1.91
C ARG A 18 15.82 -57.94 2.21
N ARG A 19 15.53 -58.80 1.21
CA ARG A 19 16.19 -60.10 0.97
C ARG A 19 15.37 -60.93 -0.01
N SER A 20 15.84 -61.00 -1.26
CA SER A 20 15.85 -62.24 -2.01
C SER A 20 17.02 -62.20 -2.97
N ARG A 21 18.10 -62.83 -2.55
CA ARG A 21 19.24 -63.20 -3.39
C ARG A 21 18.93 -64.53 -4.02
N ALA A 22 19.29 -64.69 -5.29
CA ALA A 22 19.37 -65.93 -6.06
C ALA A 22 20.42 -66.91 -5.50
N PRO A 23 20.25 -68.20 -5.65
CA PRO A 23 21.33 -69.12 -5.43
C PRO A 23 22.01 -69.53 -6.76
N ARG A 24 23.34 -69.58 -6.70
CA ARG A 24 24.22 -70.29 -7.63
C ARG A 24 24.09 -71.80 -7.40
N MET A 25 24.19 -72.57 -8.49
CA MET A 25 24.49 -74.03 -8.40
C MET A 25 25.69 -74.39 -9.21
N ALA A 26 26.45 -75.30 -8.69
CA ALA A 26 27.69 -75.83 -9.22
C ALA A 26 27.51 -77.26 -9.87
N SER A 27 28.34 -77.48 -10.83
CA SER A 27 29.14 -78.61 -11.24
C SER A 27 28.68 -80.06 -11.00
N GLY A 28 28.91 -80.86 -11.99
CA GLY A 28 29.03 -82.30 -11.94
C GLY A 28 29.03 -82.96 -13.30
N SER A 29 30.02 -83.42 -13.70
CA SER A 29 30.86 -84.21 -14.60
C SER A 29 30.24 -85.55 -15.09
N ASP A 30 30.78 -85.90 -16.21
CA ASP A 30 31.13 -87.23 -16.77
C ASP A 30 30.23 -87.97 -17.72
N GLY A 31 30.89 -88.35 -18.80
CA GLY A 31 30.73 -89.64 -19.43
C GLY A 31 30.41 -89.75 -20.94
N GLY A 32 31.40 -89.77 -21.74
CA GLY A 32 31.80 -90.69 -22.79
C GLY A 32 30.82 -91.19 -23.85
N GLY A 33 31.28 -91.22 -25.10
CA GLY A 33 30.76 -92.07 -26.12
C GLY A 33 30.76 -91.48 -27.52
N THR A 34 31.80 -91.80 -28.24
CA THR A 34 31.99 -91.67 -29.70
C THR A 34 30.90 -92.33 -30.53
N LEU A 35 30.56 -91.77 -31.71
CA LEU A 35 30.59 -92.37 -33.03
C LEU A 35 29.91 -91.49 -34.13
N ALA A 36 30.71 -91.32 -35.23
CA ALA A 36 30.39 -91.26 -36.66
C ALA A 36 29.31 -90.32 -37.24
N GLU A 37 29.81 -89.47 -38.14
CA GLU A 37 29.05 -88.76 -39.19
C GLU A 37 28.16 -89.61 -40.06
N PRO A 38 27.11 -89.06 -40.69
CA PRO A 38 27.20 -88.80 -42.12
C PRO A 38 26.68 -87.38 -42.56
N VAL A 39 27.27 -87.00 -43.67
CA VAL A 39 27.07 -85.78 -44.48
C VAL A 39 25.63 -85.69 -44.96
N THR A 40 25.07 -84.45 -44.84
CA THR A 40 23.85 -84.07 -45.54
C THR A 40 23.95 -82.62 -46.08
N PRO A 41 23.24 -82.30 -47.17
CA PRO A 41 23.53 -81.14 -48.01
C PRO A 41 22.93 -79.85 -47.50
N ALA A 42 23.56 -78.75 -47.90
CA ALA A 42 23.19 -77.34 -47.53
C ALA A 42 21.75 -76.94 -47.93
N PRO A 43 21.00 -76.29 -47.05
CA PRO A 43 19.71 -75.70 -47.42
C PRO A 43 19.89 -74.35 -48.09
N ARG A 44 19.14 -74.10 -49.15
CA ARG A 44 19.01 -72.83 -49.89
C ARG A 44 18.51 -71.71 -49.00
N ALA A 45 19.09 -70.51 -49.16
CA ALA A 45 18.67 -69.27 -48.52
C ALA A 45 17.21 -68.91 -48.85
N PRO A 46 16.38 -68.50 -47.87
CA PRO A 46 15.03 -68.01 -48.16
C PRO A 46 15.09 -66.57 -48.72
N GLY A 47 14.27 -66.33 -49.72
CA GLY A 47 14.23 -65.12 -50.53
C GLY A 47 13.98 -63.88 -49.78
N GLY A 48 14.55 -62.79 -50.28
CA GLY A 48 14.59 -61.41 -49.69
C GLY A 48 13.25 -60.68 -49.44
N ARG A 49 12.11 -61.36 -49.57
CA ARG A 49 10.77 -60.76 -49.35
C ARG A 49 10.39 -60.62 -47.87
N ASN A 50 10.89 -61.46 -47.00
CA ASN A 50 10.56 -61.38 -45.56
C ASN A 50 11.38 -60.28 -44.82
N ARG A 51 12.58 -59.90 -45.27
CA ARG A 51 13.38 -58.81 -44.67
C ARG A 51 12.75 -57.48 -44.91
N MET A 52 12.15 -57.27 -46.08
CA MET A 52 11.48 -55.97 -46.38
C MET A 52 10.23 -55.77 -45.51
N TRP A 53 9.46 -56.76 -45.21
CA TRP A 53 8.33 -56.73 -44.30
C TRP A 53 8.75 -56.46 -42.84
N ILE A 54 9.85 -57.07 -42.38
CA ILE A 54 10.40 -56.82 -41.04
C ILE A 54 10.85 -55.33 -40.89
N VAL A 55 11.49 -54.78 -41.93
CA VAL A 55 11.90 -53.36 -41.94
C VAL A 55 10.68 -52.45 -41.97
N ILE A 56 9.65 -52.72 -42.75
CA ILE A 56 8.42 -51.93 -42.80
C ILE A 56 7.68 -51.95 -41.44
N VAL A 57 7.58 -53.14 -40.82
CA VAL A 57 6.96 -53.29 -39.49
C VAL A 57 7.77 -52.53 -38.41
N ALA A 58 9.09 -52.60 -38.46
CA ALA A 58 9.96 -51.84 -37.53
C ALA A 58 9.78 -50.32 -37.69
N ILE A 59 9.71 -49.81 -38.92
CA ILE A 59 9.46 -48.37 -39.20
C ILE A 59 8.07 -47.97 -38.72
N LEU A 60 7.05 -48.79 -38.93
CA LEU A 60 5.69 -48.53 -38.44
C LEU A 60 5.63 -48.53 -36.91
N ILE A 61 6.33 -49.43 -36.22
CA ILE A 61 6.42 -49.44 -34.76
C ILE A 61 7.14 -48.17 -34.24
N VAL A 62 8.24 -47.79 -34.88
CA VAL A 62 8.95 -46.52 -34.51
C VAL A 62 8.08 -45.31 -34.78
N ALA A 63 7.33 -45.28 -35.89
CA ALA A 63 6.39 -44.19 -36.19
C ALA A 63 5.22 -44.16 -35.18
N ILE A 64 4.66 -45.31 -34.81
CA ILE A 64 3.59 -45.41 -33.80
C ILE A 64 4.12 -44.99 -32.42
N ILE A 65 5.33 -45.44 -32.04
CA ILE A 65 5.98 -44.98 -30.79
C ILE A 65 6.26 -43.48 -30.85
N GLY A 66 6.74 -42.94 -31.98
CA GLY A 66 6.98 -41.50 -32.18
C GLY A 66 5.69 -40.70 -32.12
N ILE A 67 4.61 -41.13 -32.75
CA ILE A 67 3.29 -40.49 -32.70
C ILE A 67 2.67 -40.63 -31.30
N SER A 68 2.81 -41.78 -30.65
CA SER A 68 2.31 -42.00 -29.29
C SER A 68 3.07 -41.15 -28.26
N THR A 69 4.39 -41.06 -28.36
CA THR A 69 5.21 -40.17 -27.52
C THR A 69 4.95 -38.69 -27.81
N TYR A 70 4.75 -38.33 -29.08
CA TYR A 70 4.34 -36.99 -29.45
C TYR A 70 2.93 -36.65 -28.92
N ALA A 71 1.97 -37.56 -29.04
CA ALA A 71 0.61 -37.40 -28.50
C ALA A 71 0.60 -37.35 -26.96
N VAL A 72 1.41 -38.13 -26.27
CA VAL A 72 1.58 -38.10 -24.81
C VAL A 72 2.32 -36.81 -24.35
N LEU A 73 3.33 -36.38 -25.11
CA LEU A 73 4.03 -35.11 -24.85
C LEU A 73 3.19 -33.90 -25.20
N SER A 74 2.28 -33.99 -26.18
CA SER A 74 1.36 -32.89 -26.56
C SER A 74 0.06 -32.88 -25.74
N ALA A 75 -0.35 -34.00 -25.16
CA ALA A 75 -1.40 -34.09 -24.16
C ALA A 75 -0.86 -33.66 -22.78
N ARG A 76 -0.26 -32.45 -22.70
CA ARG A 76 0.06 -31.84 -21.39
C ARG A 76 -1.25 -31.67 -20.64
N VAL A 77 -1.42 -32.40 -19.54
CA VAL A 77 -2.48 -32.10 -18.57
C VAL A 77 -2.33 -30.63 -18.21
N PRO A 78 -3.38 -29.81 -18.34
CA PRO A 78 -3.27 -28.40 -18.01
C PRO A 78 -2.76 -28.26 -16.59
N THR A 79 -1.63 -27.57 -16.41
CA THR A 79 -1.05 -27.29 -15.09
C THR A 79 -2.06 -26.52 -14.27
N LYS A 80 -2.51 -27.08 -13.15
CA LYS A 80 -3.30 -26.37 -12.15
C LYS A 80 -2.34 -25.76 -11.12
N VAL A 81 -2.49 -24.48 -10.86
CA VAL A 81 -1.69 -23.74 -9.87
C VAL A 81 -2.54 -23.50 -8.64
N GLY A 82 -2.12 -24.02 -7.49
CA GLY A 82 -2.72 -23.70 -6.20
C GLY A 82 -1.99 -22.52 -5.56
N ILE A 83 -2.73 -21.51 -5.06
CA ILE A 83 -2.16 -20.36 -4.38
C ILE A 83 -3.06 -19.92 -3.22
N GLU A 84 -2.45 -19.48 -2.12
CA GLU A 84 -3.17 -18.88 -1.01
C GLU A 84 -3.32 -17.37 -1.25
N LEU A 85 -4.54 -16.84 -1.05
CA LEU A 85 -4.83 -15.41 -0.97
C LEU A 85 -5.13 -15.06 0.48
N TRP A 86 -4.30 -14.20 1.04
CA TRP A 86 -4.43 -13.72 2.41
C TRP A 86 -5.09 -12.34 2.45
N TYR A 87 -5.96 -12.12 3.46
CA TYR A 87 -6.63 -10.84 3.67
C TYR A 87 -6.82 -10.55 5.16
N ASN A 88 -7.04 -9.29 5.51
CA ASN A 88 -7.31 -8.86 6.87
C ASN A 88 -8.79 -9.09 7.23
N ASN A 89 -9.09 -9.54 8.46
CA ASN A 89 -10.44 -9.89 8.89
C ASN A 89 -10.95 -9.16 10.14
N ASP A 90 -10.22 -8.17 10.67
CA ASP A 90 -10.61 -7.42 11.87
C ASP A 90 -11.09 -5.97 11.57
N GLY A 91 -11.42 -5.69 10.32
CA GLY A 91 -11.98 -4.40 9.90
C GLY A 91 -10.95 -3.29 9.70
N HIS A 92 -9.64 -3.57 9.71
CA HIS A 92 -8.60 -2.57 9.43
C HIS A 92 -8.82 -1.82 8.11
N TYR A 93 -9.33 -2.52 7.09
CA TYR A 93 -9.70 -1.93 5.79
C TYR A 93 -11.23 -1.83 5.60
N GLY A 94 -12.01 -1.90 6.67
CA GLY A 94 -13.47 -1.90 6.63
C GLY A 94 -14.09 -3.29 6.46
N ASP A 95 -15.41 -3.31 6.35
CA ASP A 95 -16.20 -4.56 6.35
C ASP A 95 -16.22 -5.29 5.00
N THR A 96 -15.64 -4.70 3.94
CA THR A 96 -15.70 -5.23 2.58
C THR A 96 -14.60 -6.24 2.24
N GLU A 97 -13.60 -6.43 3.11
CA GLU A 97 -12.41 -7.26 2.82
C GLU A 97 -12.74 -8.72 2.46
N THR A 98 -13.66 -9.34 3.21
CA THR A 98 -14.06 -10.73 2.91
C THR A 98 -14.77 -10.82 1.56
N ALA A 99 -15.65 -9.86 1.22
CA ALA A 99 -16.33 -9.80 -0.06
C ALA A 99 -15.35 -9.57 -1.21
N LEU A 100 -14.35 -8.71 -1.00
CA LEU A 100 -13.25 -8.49 -1.95
C LEU A 100 -12.44 -9.77 -2.20
N ALA A 101 -12.03 -10.46 -1.14
CA ALA A 101 -11.26 -11.70 -1.26
C ALA A 101 -12.05 -12.80 -1.99
N LEU A 102 -13.35 -12.96 -1.70
CA LEU A 102 -14.24 -13.89 -2.38
C LEU A 102 -14.43 -13.52 -3.87
N THR A 103 -14.60 -12.25 -4.18
CA THR A 103 -14.74 -11.78 -5.57
C THR A 103 -13.46 -12.05 -6.38
N LEU A 104 -12.30 -11.80 -5.81
CA LEU A 104 -11.01 -12.13 -6.42
C LEU A 104 -10.83 -13.63 -6.59
N GLN A 105 -11.14 -14.43 -5.57
CA GLN A 105 -11.10 -15.90 -5.67
C GLN A 105 -11.95 -16.38 -6.84
N ASN A 106 -13.20 -15.93 -6.93
CA ASN A 106 -14.13 -16.31 -7.99
C ASN A 106 -13.61 -15.87 -9.37
N SER A 107 -13.16 -14.63 -9.50
CA SER A 107 -12.60 -14.11 -10.75
C SER A 107 -11.40 -14.94 -11.21
N ILE A 108 -10.43 -15.18 -10.35
CA ILE A 108 -9.22 -15.93 -10.70
C ILE A 108 -9.56 -17.40 -11.03
N GLN A 109 -10.43 -18.03 -10.24
CA GLN A 109 -10.82 -19.44 -10.43
C GLN A 109 -11.71 -19.66 -11.67
N SER A 110 -12.47 -18.66 -12.10
CA SER A 110 -13.32 -18.74 -13.27
C SER A 110 -12.55 -19.07 -14.54
N CYS A 111 -11.26 -18.75 -14.60
CA CYS A 111 -10.35 -19.12 -15.69
C CYS A 111 -9.93 -20.61 -15.68
N GLY A 112 -10.24 -21.36 -14.62
CA GLY A 112 -10.19 -22.81 -14.56
C GLY A 112 -8.82 -23.44 -14.28
N ARG A 113 -7.71 -22.68 -14.34
CA ARG A 113 -6.35 -23.23 -14.14
C ARG A 113 -5.67 -22.79 -12.85
N VAL A 114 -6.26 -21.86 -12.10
CA VAL A 114 -5.76 -21.43 -10.79
C VAL A 114 -6.80 -21.81 -9.74
N THR A 115 -6.35 -22.40 -8.64
CA THR A 115 -7.16 -22.64 -7.44
C THR A 115 -6.67 -21.71 -6.36
N VAL A 116 -7.58 -20.92 -5.78
CA VAL A 116 -7.25 -19.94 -4.73
C VAL A 116 -7.83 -20.42 -3.39
N SER A 117 -6.97 -20.54 -2.38
CA SER A 117 -7.38 -20.84 -1.00
C SER A 117 -7.35 -19.55 -0.18
N LEU A 118 -8.47 -19.16 0.43
CA LEU A 118 -8.52 -17.97 1.25
C LEU A 118 -7.95 -18.22 2.65
N LYS A 119 -7.15 -17.27 3.14
CA LYS A 119 -6.58 -17.20 4.49
C LYS A 119 -6.82 -15.82 5.05
N SER A 120 -7.08 -15.71 6.34
CA SER A 120 -7.29 -14.41 6.97
C SER A 120 -6.74 -14.36 8.38
N ASP A 121 -6.27 -13.18 8.77
CA ASP A 121 -5.76 -12.89 10.12
C ASP A 121 -6.17 -11.49 10.56
N PRO A 122 -6.25 -11.25 11.88
CA PRO A 122 -6.28 -9.90 12.45
C PRO A 122 -5.00 -9.12 12.09
N TRP A 123 -5.09 -7.80 11.99
CA TRP A 123 -4.04 -6.92 11.48
C TRP A 123 -2.67 -7.12 12.13
N ALA A 124 -2.62 -7.29 13.45
CA ALA A 124 -1.36 -7.49 14.16
C ALA A 124 -0.63 -8.78 13.72
N VAL A 125 -1.37 -9.89 13.54
CA VAL A 125 -0.84 -11.18 13.07
C VAL A 125 -0.54 -11.10 11.59
N TYR A 126 -1.40 -10.44 10.82
CA TYR A 126 -1.26 -10.21 9.39
C TYR A 126 0.08 -9.54 9.05
N LYS A 127 0.42 -8.44 9.76
CA LYS A 127 1.72 -7.77 9.62
C LYS A 127 2.91 -8.70 9.88
N GLN A 128 2.84 -9.52 10.92
CA GLN A 128 3.90 -10.49 11.23
C GLN A 128 4.04 -11.55 10.13
N ASN A 129 2.94 -11.99 9.54
CA ASN A 129 2.95 -13.03 8.52
C ASN A 129 3.57 -12.55 7.21
N TRP A 130 3.30 -11.30 6.77
CA TRP A 130 4.00 -10.78 5.58
C TRP A 130 5.48 -10.53 5.85
N ALA A 131 5.84 -9.92 7.00
CA ALA A 131 7.23 -9.66 7.38
C ALA A 131 8.05 -10.96 7.46
N ASN A 132 7.43 -12.06 7.94
CA ASN A 132 8.02 -13.40 8.01
C ASN A 132 7.92 -14.17 6.68
N GLN A 133 7.54 -13.52 5.58
CA GLN A 133 7.42 -14.12 4.24
C GLN A 133 6.49 -15.34 4.17
N ARG A 134 5.45 -15.41 5.00
CA ARG A 134 4.52 -16.55 5.00
C ARG A 134 3.51 -16.48 3.88
N MET A 135 3.12 -15.28 3.48
CA MET A 135 2.06 -15.02 2.52
C MET A 135 2.58 -15.05 1.08
N PRO A 136 2.10 -15.93 0.20
CA PRO A 136 2.50 -15.95 -1.21
C PRO A 136 1.80 -14.87 -2.03
N MET A 137 0.50 -14.61 -1.74
CA MET A 137 -0.32 -13.58 -2.37
C MET A 137 -1.25 -12.99 -1.31
N PHE A 138 -1.35 -11.66 -1.23
CA PHE A 138 -2.10 -11.01 -0.17
C PHE A 138 -2.58 -9.61 -0.53
N LEU A 139 -3.59 -9.11 0.20
CA LEU A 139 -4.21 -7.79 -0.02
C LEU A 139 -3.59 -6.76 0.90
N LEU A 140 -3.24 -5.60 0.35
CA LEU A 140 -2.88 -4.40 1.11
C LEU A 140 -3.59 -3.17 0.54
N GLY A 141 -3.53 -2.09 1.29
CA GLY A 141 -3.92 -0.75 0.87
C GLY A 141 -2.80 0.25 1.13
N TRP A 142 -2.84 1.35 0.42
CA TRP A 142 -1.94 2.48 0.62
C TRP A 142 -2.73 3.78 0.61
N TYR A 143 -2.40 4.67 1.50
CA TYR A 143 -2.81 6.05 1.50
C TYR A 143 -1.55 6.91 1.37
N PRO A 144 -1.52 7.95 0.54
CA PRO A 144 -0.27 8.67 0.31
C PRO A 144 0.21 9.41 1.55
N ASP A 145 1.50 9.33 1.81
CA ASP A 145 2.18 10.09 2.85
C ASP A 145 2.43 11.53 2.38
N TYR A 146 2.72 11.69 1.10
CA TYR A 146 2.91 12.98 0.43
C TYR A 146 2.33 12.93 -0.97
N PHE A 147 1.94 14.08 -1.50
CA PHE A 147 1.24 14.11 -2.78
C PHE A 147 2.20 14.20 -3.97
N ASP A 148 3.06 13.21 -4.08
CA ASP A 148 3.92 12.99 -5.23
C ASP A 148 3.81 11.54 -5.73
N SER A 149 4.01 11.33 -7.03
CA SER A 149 3.93 9.99 -7.62
C SER A 149 5.03 9.05 -7.15
N ASP A 150 6.13 9.56 -6.60
CA ASP A 150 7.16 8.75 -5.95
C ASP A 150 6.60 7.92 -4.80
N ASP A 151 5.61 8.43 -4.07
CA ASP A 151 4.95 7.71 -2.98
C ASP A 151 4.20 6.44 -3.42
N TYR A 152 4.01 6.27 -4.72
CA TYR A 152 3.45 5.07 -5.34
C TYR A 152 4.47 4.27 -6.16
N ALA A 153 5.72 4.68 -6.15
CA ALA A 153 6.82 4.00 -6.83
C ALA A 153 7.88 3.50 -5.84
N SER A 154 8.47 4.39 -5.06
CA SER A 154 9.58 4.07 -4.15
C SER A 154 9.22 3.06 -3.05
N PRO A 155 8.11 3.21 -2.29
CA PRO A 155 7.73 2.24 -1.26
C PRO A 155 7.44 0.84 -1.81
N PHE A 156 7.05 0.74 -3.08
CA PHE A 156 6.62 -0.51 -3.71
C PHE A 156 7.74 -1.21 -4.47
N LEU A 157 8.54 -0.46 -5.20
CA LEU A 157 9.41 -0.99 -6.26
C LEU A 157 10.89 -0.75 -6.01
N SER A 158 11.28 0.15 -5.08
CA SER A 158 12.65 0.16 -4.61
C SER A 158 12.96 -1.13 -3.86
N ILE A 159 14.21 -1.58 -3.89
CA ILE A 159 14.63 -2.83 -3.24
C ILE A 159 14.31 -2.81 -1.74
N ALA A 160 14.51 -1.67 -1.08
CA ALA A 160 14.21 -1.50 0.34
C ALA A 160 12.70 -1.49 0.63
N GLY A 161 11.93 -0.70 -0.12
CA GLY A 161 10.48 -0.57 0.02
C GLY A 161 9.74 -1.87 -0.28
N ALA A 162 10.10 -2.53 -1.38
CA ALA A 162 9.53 -3.83 -1.76
C ALA A 162 9.74 -4.91 -0.69
N LYS A 163 10.87 -4.88 0.02
CA LYS A 163 11.12 -5.76 1.16
C LYS A 163 10.21 -5.41 2.33
N SER A 164 10.05 -4.14 2.63
CA SER A 164 9.21 -3.65 3.72
C SER A 164 7.73 -4.02 3.52
N LEU A 165 7.23 -3.88 2.28
CA LEU A 165 5.85 -4.22 1.90
C LEU A 165 5.64 -5.70 1.57
N GLY A 166 6.67 -6.55 1.70
CA GLY A 166 6.57 -7.99 1.61
C GLY A 166 6.50 -8.57 0.20
N SER A 167 6.68 -7.77 -0.85
CA SER A 167 6.79 -8.29 -2.22
C SER A 167 8.16 -8.89 -2.51
N PHE A 168 9.21 -8.38 -1.88
CA PHE A 168 10.60 -8.77 -2.11
C PHE A 168 11.05 -8.63 -3.56
N TYR A 169 10.38 -7.73 -4.31
CA TYR A 169 10.79 -7.39 -5.67
C TYR A 169 12.19 -6.79 -5.67
N ASN A 170 12.99 -7.19 -6.63
CA ASN A 170 14.39 -6.75 -6.75
C ASN A 170 14.73 -6.56 -8.22
N ASN A 171 14.83 -5.30 -8.63
CA ASN A 171 15.24 -4.90 -9.98
C ASN A 171 16.06 -3.62 -9.89
N SER A 172 17.38 -3.74 -10.00
CA SER A 172 18.30 -2.62 -9.86
C SER A 172 18.10 -1.51 -10.89
N GLN A 173 17.55 -1.83 -12.07
CA GLN A 173 17.24 -0.82 -13.08
C GLN A 173 16.04 0.03 -12.68
N VAL A 174 15.03 -0.58 -12.05
CA VAL A 174 13.87 0.15 -11.47
C VAL A 174 14.34 1.03 -10.32
N ASP A 175 15.19 0.52 -9.45
CA ASP A 175 15.76 1.23 -8.31
C ASP A 175 16.56 2.48 -8.79
N GLN A 176 17.31 2.33 -9.89
CA GLN A 176 17.99 3.45 -10.52
C GLN A 176 16.99 4.50 -11.06
N TRP A 177 15.93 4.10 -11.76
CA TRP A 177 14.93 5.05 -12.28
C TRP A 177 14.20 5.79 -11.16
N ILE A 178 13.92 5.14 -10.04
CA ILE A 178 13.37 5.77 -8.84
C ILE A 178 14.34 6.84 -8.32
N THR A 179 15.62 6.50 -8.16
CA THR A 179 16.65 7.47 -7.74
C THR A 179 16.75 8.67 -8.69
N GLU A 180 16.66 8.43 -10.00
CA GLU A 180 16.75 9.47 -11.01
C GLU A 180 15.54 10.41 -11.00
N GLU A 181 14.31 9.90 -10.82
CA GLU A 181 13.13 10.75 -10.75
C GLU A 181 13.08 11.56 -9.44
N GLN A 182 13.52 10.99 -8.32
CA GLN A 182 13.62 11.68 -7.03
C GLN A 182 14.59 12.87 -7.06
N SER A 183 15.58 12.80 -7.93
CA SER A 183 16.68 13.78 -8.00
C SER A 183 16.38 14.97 -8.88
N THR A 184 15.22 15.04 -9.55
CA THR A 184 14.90 16.10 -10.51
C THR A 184 13.47 16.59 -10.39
N VAL A 185 13.28 17.88 -10.68
CA VAL A 185 11.96 18.49 -10.88
C VAL A 185 11.59 18.65 -12.35
N ASP A 186 12.46 18.20 -13.29
CA ASP A 186 12.18 18.26 -14.74
C ASP A 186 11.05 17.29 -15.09
N PRO A 187 9.87 17.78 -15.53
CA PRO A 187 8.71 16.93 -15.78
C PRO A 187 8.94 15.94 -16.93
N ASN A 188 9.83 16.24 -17.89
CA ASN A 188 10.09 15.32 -19.00
C ASN A 188 10.91 14.12 -18.52
N ILE A 189 11.92 14.35 -17.68
CA ILE A 189 12.72 13.28 -17.09
C ILE A 189 11.83 12.44 -16.18
N ARG A 190 11.05 13.05 -15.31
CA ARG A 190 10.14 12.34 -14.42
C ARG A 190 9.10 11.52 -15.20
N THR A 191 8.50 12.08 -16.26
CA THR A 191 7.57 11.35 -17.13
C THR A 191 8.22 10.10 -17.74
N ASP A 192 9.43 10.22 -18.27
CA ASP A 192 10.16 9.08 -18.84
C ASP A 192 10.44 8.00 -17.77
N ARG A 193 10.89 8.40 -16.57
CA ARG A 193 11.20 7.45 -15.50
C ARG A 193 9.96 6.77 -14.96
N PHE A 194 8.89 7.50 -14.64
CA PHE A 194 7.62 6.90 -14.18
C PHE A 194 7.00 5.99 -15.25
N THR A 195 7.11 6.33 -16.53
CA THR A 195 6.65 5.45 -17.62
C THR A 195 7.43 4.12 -17.61
N LYS A 196 8.75 4.16 -17.48
CA LYS A 196 9.59 2.96 -17.41
C LYS A 196 9.31 2.12 -16.16
N ILE A 197 9.15 2.77 -15.00
CA ILE A 197 8.82 2.11 -13.73
C ILE A 197 7.47 1.37 -13.83
N GLN A 198 6.44 2.03 -14.34
CA GLN A 198 5.10 1.44 -14.47
C GLN A 198 5.08 0.29 -15.50
N ASN A 199 5.85 0.40 -16.59
CA ASN A 199 5.98 -0.69 -17.56
C ASN A 199 6.71 -1.90 -16.94
N ALA A 200 7.79 -1.69 -16.19
CA ALA A 200 8.50 -2.76 -15.49
C ALA A 200 7.59 -3.44 -14.44
N LEU A 201 6.80 -2.66 -13.70
CA LEU A 201 5.79 -3.18 -12.79
C LEU A 201 4.77 -4.09 -13.52
N ALA A 202 4.24 -3.63 -14.65
CA ALA A 202 3.29 -4.41 -15.45
C ALA A 202 3.94 -5.63 -16.12
N ASP A 203 5.25 -5.59 -16.39
CA ASP A 203 5.99 -6.73 -16.93
C ASP A 203 6.26 -7.79 -15.87
N ASP A 204 6.71 -7.40 -14.69
CA ASP A 204 7.17 -8.32 -13.65
C ASP A 204 6.07 -8.74 -12.67
N VAL A 205 5.02 -7.93 -12.55
CA VAL A 205 3.82 -8.16 -11.72
C VAL A 205 4.15 -8.55 -10.28
N PRO A 206 4.92 -7.76 -9.53
CA PRO A 206 5.03 -7.94 -8.09
C PRO A 206 3.77 -7.44 -7.36
N TYR A 207 2.99 -6.57 -7.99
CA TYR A 207 1.71 -6.05 -7.53
C TYR A 207 0.68 -6.07 -8.65
N ILE A 208 -0.60 -6.19 -8.28
CA ILE A 208 -1.74 -5.95 -9.18
C ILE A 208 -2.60 -4.84 -8.56
N PRO A 209 -2.70 -3.67 -9.19
CA PRO A 209 -3.63 -2.63 -8.77
C PRO A 209 -5.07 -3.12 -8.96
N LEU A 210 -5.94 -2.86 -7.99
CA LEU A 210 -7.33 -3.36 -8.00
C LEU A 210 -8.34 -2.22 -8.14
N PHE A 211 -8.37 -1.29 -7.19
CA PHE A 211 -9.28 -0.15 -7.22
C PHE A 211 -8.73 1.02 -6.39
N SER A 212 -9.20 2.22 -6.71
CA SER A 212 -9.07 3.40 -5.86
C SER A 212 -10.28 3.49 -4.93
N GLY A 213 -10.02 3.82 -3.67
CA GLY A 213 -11.08 4.15 -2.73
C GLY A 213 -11.86 5.39 -3.18
N VAL A 214 -13.01 5.60 -2.56
CA VAL A 214 -13.81 6.80 -2.79
C VAL A 214 -13.79 7.67 -1.54
N ALA A 215 -13.33 8.90 -1.67
CA ALA A 215 -13.59 9.91 -0.66
C ALA A 215 -15.10 10.17 -0.62
N GLN A 216 -15.68 10.19 0.58
CA GLN A 216 -17.13 10.25 0.74
C GLN A 216 -17.54 11.11 1.92
N THR A 217 -18.64 11.82 1.78
CA THR A 217 -19.30 12.54 2.87
C THR A 217 -20.78 12.72 2.58
N ALA A 218 -21.60 12.78 3.63
CA ALA A 218 -22.99 13.17 3.55
C ALA A 218 -23.23 14.35 4.49
N TYR A 219 -23.92 15.40 4.03
CA TYR A 219 -24.13 16.61 4.83
C TYR A 219 -25.48 17.25 4.53
N VAL A 220 -26.02 17.99 5.51
CA VAL A 220 -27.26 18.74 5.33
C VAL A 220 -27.04 19.90 4.35
N ASN A 221 -28.05 20.19 3.51
CA ASN A 221 -27.94 21.15 2.39
C ASN A 221 -27.58 22.60 2.81
N SER A 222 -27.69 22.93 4.09
CA SER A 222 -27.27 24.24 4.62
C SER A 222 -25.76 24.36 4.85
N VAL A 223 -25.00 23.25 4.78
CA VAL A 223 -23.54 23.26 4.93
C VAL A 223 -22.89 23.57 3.59
N GLN A 224 -21.87 24.38 3.59
CA GLN A 224 -21.12 24.86 2.42
C GLN A 224 -19.64 24.57 2.55
N ASN A 225 -18.89 24.70 1.45
CA ASN A 225 -17.44 24.52 1.37
C ASN A 225 -16.98 23.11 1.84
N VAL A 226 -17.80 22.08 1.60
CA VAL A 226 -17.42 20.70 1.87
C VAL A 226 -16.63 20.19 0.68
N GLU A 227 -15.30 20.15 0.80
CA GLU A 227 -14.40 19.64 -0.25
C GLU A 227 -13.72 18.34 0.20
N LEU A 228 -13.86 17.31 -0.63
CA LEU A 228 -13.16 16.04 -0.45
C LEU A 228 -11.72 16.21 -0.95
N HIS A 229 -10.87 16.74 -0.07
CA HIS A 229 -9.47 17.00 -0.40
C HIS A 229 -8.70 15.68 -0.56
N PRO A 230 -7.83 15.55 -1.59
CA PRO A 230 -7.13 14.30 -1.85
C PRO A 230 -6.12 13.89 -0.76
N VAL A 231 -5.60 14.84 0.02
CA VAL A 231 -4.61 14.55 1.07
C VAL A 231 -5.25 14.56 2.45
N VAL A 232 -5.90 15.68 2.84
CA VAL A 232 -6.45 15.88 4.18
C VAL A 232 -7.67 16.75 4.16
N PHE A 233 -8.74 16.35 4.85
CA PHE A 233 -9.94 17.15 4.95
C PHE A 233 -9.72 18.36 5.85
N LYS A 234 -10.23 19.52 5.41
CA LYS A 234 -10.02 20.81 6.11
C LYS A 234 -11.31 21.29 6.74
N TRP A 235 -11.55 20.93 8.01
CA TRP A 235 -12.74 21.37 8.74
C TRP A 235 -12.82 22.88 8.90
N PHE A 236 -11.70 23.58 8.93
CA PHE A 236 -11.63 25.02 9.12
C PHE A 236 -12.17 25.85 7.94
N ILE A 237 -12.43 25.22 6.76
CA ILE A 237 -13.07 25.90 5.62
C ILE A 237 -14.57 25.64 5.53
N VAL A 238 -15.08 24.63 6.24
CA VAL A 238 -16.51 24.29 6.18
C VAL A 238 -17.34 25.39 6.82
N ASP A 239 -18.45 25.77 6.19
CA ASP A 239 -19.36 26.79 6.67
C ASP A 239 -20.78 26.23 6.84
N LYS A 240 -21.44 26.67 7.90
CA LYS A 240 -22.87 26.53 8.09
C LYS A 240 -23.43 27.93 8.37
N PRO A 241 -23.90 28.66 7.35
CA PRO A 241 -24.37 30.02 7.49
C PRO A 241 -25.37 30.19 8.64
N GLY A 242 -25.15 31.19 9.48
CA GLY A 242 -25.99 31.47 10.65
C GLY A 242 -25.68 30.65 11.89
N ALA A 243 -24.75 29.67 11.80
CA ALA A 243 -24.29 28.88 12.95
C ALA A 243 -22.84 29.24 13.35
N THR A 244 -22.49 28.90 14.58
CA THR A 244 -21.13 29.02 15.12
C THR A 244 -20.52 27.64 15.38
N VAL A 245 -21.34 26.58 15.42
CA VAL A 245 -20.96 25.21 15.72
C VAL A 245 -21.29 24.32 14.53
N LEU A 246 -20.35 23.47 14.14
CA LEU A 246 -20.53 22.38 13.18
C LEU A 246 -20.50 21.05 13.93
N ASN A 247 -21.55 20.25 13.80
CA ASN A 247 -21.63 18.91 14.35
C ASN A 247 -21.29 17.87 13.29
N VAL A 248 -20.35 17.02 13.61
CA VAL A 248 -19.83 15.99 12.70
C VAL A 248 -19.95 14.63 13.36
N SER A 249 -20.17 13.57 12.59
CA SER A 249 -19.94 12.20 13.04
C SER A 249 -19.09 11.40 12.08
N THR A 250 -18.29 10.49 12.65
CA THR A 250 -17.43 9.53 11.96
C THR A 250 -17.31 8.26 12.79
N SER A 251 -16.92 7.14 12.19
CA SER A 251 -16.50 5.95 12.95
C SER A 251 -14.98 5.79 13.05
N ASP A 252 -14.22 6.71 12.47
CA ASP A 252 -12.77 6.74 12.61
C ASP A 252 -12.33 7.05 14.04
N LYS A 253 -11.14 6.59 14.38
CA LYS A 253 -10.59 6.74 15.73
C LYS A 253 -9.23 7.41 15.68
N VAL A 254 -8.99 8.28 16.65
CA VAL A 254 -7.66 8.84 16.90
C VAL A 254 -6.79 7.78 17.57
N ILE A 255 -5.61 7.55 16.99
CA ILE A 255 -4.57 6.69 17.57
C ILE A 255 -3.60 7.55 18.40
N SER A 256 -3.08 8.63 17.81
CA SER A 256 -2.20 9.59 18.47
C SER A 256 -2.40 10.99 17.90
N LEU A 257 -2.25 12.02 18.73
CA LEU A 257 -2.24 13.42 18.27
C LEU A 257 -0.86 14.08 18.46
N ASP A 258 0.16 13.28 18.74
CA ASP A 258 1.55 13.73 18.71
C ASP A 258 2.08 13.62 17.27
N PRO A 259 2.51 14.71 16.62
CA PRO A 259 3.08 14.65 15.27
C PRO A 259 4.24 13.65 15.11
N ALA A 260 5.02 13.41 16.19
CA ALA A 260 6.12 12.45 16.18
C ALA A 260 5.66 10.97 16.29
N SER A 261 4.40 10.71 16.60
CA SER A 261 3.83 9.37 16.77
C SER A 261 2.75 9.05 15.74
N ALA A 262 1.91 10.02 15.41
CA ALA A 262 0.74 9.84 14.55
C ALA A 262 1.12 9.41 13.13
N TYR A 263 0.56 8.27 12.68
CA TYR A 263 0.74 7.79 11.31
C TYR A 263 -0.51 7.04 10.84
N ASP A 264 -1.66 7.54 11.19
CA ASP A 264 -2.95 7.11 10.67
C ASP A 264 -3.70 8.32 10.13
N PHE A 265 -4.61 8.06 9.20
CA PHE A 265 -5.26 9.11 8.44
C PHE A 265 -6.06 10.07 9.32
N PHE A 266 -6.89 9.54 10.24
CA PHE A 266 -7.79 10.39 11.03
C PHE A 266 -7.04 11.20 12.10
N SER A 267 -6.00 10.62 12.72
CA SER A 267 -5.11 11.38 13.59
C SER A 267 -4.42 12.53 12.85
N GLY A 268 -3.89 12.26 11.65
CA GLY A 268 -3.31 13.28 10.77
C GLY A 268 -4.31 14.37 10.38
N GLU A 269 -5.57 14.00 10.15
CA GLU A 269 -6.64 14.97 9.87
C GLU A 269 -6.91 15.91 11.03
N ILE A 270 -7.00 15.38 12.26
CA ILE A 270 -7.17 16.24 13.46
C ILE A 270 -5.92 17.08 13.70
N ILE A 271 -4.72 16.53 13.51
CA ILE A 271 -3.46 17.28 13.60
C ILE A 271 -3.47 18.49 12.66
N ASN A 272 -3.92 18.32 11.42
CA ASN A 272 -4.00 19.42 10.45
C ASN A 272 -4.99 20.54 10.81
N GLN A 273 -5.87 20.35 11.80
CA GLN A 273 -6.75 21.41 12.29
C GLN A 273 -6.10 22.18 13.46
N VAL A 274 -5.17 21.52 14.18
CA VAL A 274 -4.58 22.03 15.42
C VAL A 274 -3.16 22.54 15.22
N PHE A 275 -2.44 21.99 14.25
CA PHE A 275 -1.06 22.36 13.91
C PHE A 275 -0.99 22.91 12.50
N ASP A 276 0.03 23.71 12.24
CA ASP A 276 0.48 24.06 10.91
C ASP A 276 1.85 23.44 10.61
N THR A 277 2.15 23.31 9.33
CA THR A 277 3.44 22.86 8.80
C THR A 277 4.11 23.99 8.02
N LEU A 278 5.38 23.83 7.62
CA LEU A 278 6.11 24.87 6.89
C LEU A 278 5.39 25.27 5.60
N VAL A 279 4.88 24.29 4.88
CA VAL A 279 4.00 24.45 3.73
C VAL A 279 2.73 23.63 3.95
N VAL A 280 1.64 24.00 3.30
CA VAL A 280 0.33 23.34 3.40
C VAL A 280 -0.25 23.16 2.00
N TYR A 281 -1.24 22.30 1.85
CA TYR A 281 -1.95 22.18 0.57
C TYR A 281 -3.07 23.19 0.44
N ASP A 282 -3.37 23.61 -0.79
CA ASP A 282 -4.57 24.38 -1.12
C ASP A 282 -5.83 23.66 -0.61
N TRP A 283 -6.91 24.39 -0.44
CA TRP A 283 -8.12 23.80 0.11
C TRP A 283 -8.92 22.91 -0.85
N LYS A 284 -8.66 23.03 -2.16
CA LYS A 284 -9.35 22.24 -3.20
C LYS A 284 -8.52 21.11 -3.77
N ASN A 285 -7.22 21.27 -3.76
CA ASN A 285 -6.31 20.37 -4.47
C ASN A 285 -4.97 20.26 -3.74
N ALA A 286 -4.08 19.45 -4.26
CA ALA A 286 -2.76 19.22 -3.68
C ALA A 286 -1.69 20.25 -4.12
N THR A 287 -2.08 21.44 -4.58
CA THR A 287 -1.12 22.52 -4.81
C THR A 287 -0.61 23.06 -3.47
N LEU A 288 0.69 23.14 -3.32
CA LEU A 288 1.31 23.68 -2.10
C LEU A 288 1.07 25.18 -1.96
N LYS A 289 0.88 25.62 -0.71
CA LYS A 289 0.77 27.01 -0.27
C LYS A 289 1.73 27.26 0.89
N PRO A 290 2.18 28.52 1.09
CA PRO A 290 2.97 28.86 2.27
C PRO A 290 2.17 28.67 3.56
N GLY A 291 2.60 27.75 4.43
CA GLY A 291 2.05 27.51 5.77
C GLY A 291 2.67 28.45 6.81
N LEU A 292 3.58 27.93 7.61
CA LEU A 292 4.43 28.70 8.54
C LEU A 292 5.52 29.48 7.80
N ALA A 293 5.93 29.02 6.62
CA ALA A 293 6.89 29.72 5.77
C ALA A 293 6.24 30.91 5.05
N GLN A 294 7.04 31.92 4.73
CA GLN A 294 6.62 33.08 3.92
C GLN A 294 6.40 32.68 2.46
N ASP A 295 7.31 31.85 1.93
CA ASP A 295 7.32 31.38 0.55
C ASP A 295 7.59 29.86 0.50
N ILE A 296 7.21 29.23 -0.59
CA ILE A 296 7.59 27.85 -0.88
C ILE A 296 8.99 27.88 -1.51
N PRO A 297 9.97 27.15 -0.95
CA PRO A 297 11.31 27.06 -1.56
C PRO A 297 11.28 26.46 -2.96
N THR A 298 11.89 27.16 -3.89
CA THR A 298 12.11 26.73 -5.27
C THR A 298 13.49 27.15 -5.77
N ARG A 299 13.98 26.54 -6.84
CA ARG A 299 15.20 27.03 -7.51
C ARG A 299 15.00 28.43 -8.10
N ALA A 300 13.80 28.75 -8.55
CA ALA A 300 13.48 30.03 -9.20
C ALA A 300 13.54 31.21 -8.22
N ASN A 301 13.17 31.02 -6.94
CA ASN A 301 13.30 32.07 -5.93
C ASN A 301 14.61 32.01 -5.12
N GLY A 302 15.52 31.09 -5.49
CA GLY A 302 16.84 30.96 -4.85
C GLY A 302 16.82 30.29 -3.48
N LEU A 303 15.65 29.80 -3.01
CA LEU A 303 15.52 29.13 -1.72
C LEU A 303 15.81 27.62 -1.77
N VAL A 304 15.99 27.08 -3.00
CA VAL A 304 16.54 25.74 -3.23
C VAL A 304 17.84 25.88 -4.02
N SER A 305 18.91 25.25 -3.55
CA SER A 305 20.21 25.26 -4.22
C SER A 305 20.15 24.61 -5.61
N ALA A 306 21.12 24.92 -6.47
CA ALA A 306 21.17 24.41 -7.85
C ALA A 306 21.23 22.87 -7.91
N ASP A 307 21.91 22.22 -6.95
CA ASP A 307 22.00 20.77 -6.80
C ASP A 307 20.74 20.14 -6.19
N GLY A 308 19.79 20.96 -5.67
CA GLY A 308 18.56 20.48 -5.05
C GLY A 308 18.75 19.88 -3.65
N MET A 309 19.87 20.15 -3.00
CA MET A 309 20.20 19.58 -1.71
C MET A 309 19.95 20.53 -0.53
N ASN A 310 19.83 21.84 -0.75
CA ASN A 310 19.58 22.81 0.31
C ASN A 310 18.23 23.48 0.12
N TYR A 311 17.40 23.47 1.17
CA TYR A 311 16.08 24.08 1.20
C TYR A 311 16.02 25.09 2.34
N THR A 312 15.86 26.38 2.03
CA THR A 312 15.78 27.46 3.02
C THR A 312 14.34 27.93 3.18
N TYR A 313 13.87 28.02 4.42
CA TYR A 313 12.55 28.52 4.77
C TYR A 313 12.67 29.76 5.64
N HIS A 314 11.96 30.83 5.26
CA HIS A 314 11.78 32.02 6.09
C HIS A 314 10.42 31.92 6.79
N LEU A 315 10.40 31.98 8.12
CA LEU A 315 9.17 31.87 8.91
C LEU A 315 8.38 33.18 8.90
N LYS A 316 7.06 33.06 8.88
CA LYS A 316 6.16 34.20 9.05
C LYS A 316 6.34 34.80 10.43
N ALA A 317 6.23 36.15 10.54
CA ALA A 317 6.28 36.84 11.80
C ALA A 317 4.96 36.70 12.58
N GLY A 318 5.04 36.76 13.92
CA GLY A 318 3.88 36.81 14.81
C GLY A 318 3.17 35.45 14.99
N VAL A 319 3.75 34.35 14.55
CA VAL A 319 3.23 33.02 14.81
C VAL A 319 3.48 32.63 16.25
N THR A 320 2.44 32.21 16.95
CA THR A 320 2.52 31.71 18.33
C THR A 320 1.80 30.37 18.46
N PHE A 321 2.22 29.55 19.43
CA PHE A 321 1.46 28.41 19.87
C PHE A 321 0.23 28.83 20.67
N HIS A 322 -0.81 28.00 20.67
CA HIS A 322 -2.02 28.25 21.48
C HIS A 322 -1.90 27.66 22.91
N ASP A 323 -0.72 27.80 23.52
CA ASP A 323 -0.39 27.42 24.90
C ASP A 323 -0.75 28.54 25.88
N PHE A 324 -1.97 29.06 25.82
CA PHE A 324 -2.44 30.14 26.63
C PHE A 324 -2.24 29.89 28.14
N PRO A 325 -1.77 30.91 28.93
CA PRO A 325 -1.55 32.31 28.55
C PRO A 325 -0.13 32.62 28.02
N LEU A 326 0.75 31.61 27.81
CA LEU A 326 2.14 31.84 27.43
C LEU A 326 2.26 32.43 26.02
N ASN A 327 1.48 31.89 25.05
CA ASN A 327 1.55 32.28 23.64
C ASN A 327 2.99 32.18 23.10
N THR A 328 3.65 31.06 23.34
CA THR A 328 5.06 30.82 22.96
C THR A 328 5.28 31.15 21.49
N PRO A 329 6.22 32.06 21.16
CA PRO A 329 6.51 32.37 19.75
C PRO A 329 7.17 31.20 19.04
N LEU A 330 6.75 30.95 17.78
CA LEU A 330 7.43 30.02 16.91
C LEU A 330 8.78 30.59 16.47
N THR A 331 9.84 29.76 16.54
CA THR A 331 11.18 30.12 16.05
C THR A 331 11.74 28.98 15.18
N ALA A 332 12.74 29.31 14.36
CA ALA A 332 13.47 28.32 13.59
C ALA A 332 14.12 27.23 14.47
N GLN A 333 14.53 27.58 15.70
CA GLN A 333 15.04 26.62 16.67
C GLN A 333 13.97 25.61 17.10
N ILE A 334 12.74 26.04 17.34
CA ILE A 334 11.63 25.14 17.70
C ILE A 334 11.29 24.21 16.53
N VAL A 335 11.33 24.70 15.28
CA VAL A 335 11.17 23.84 14.09
C VAL A 335 12.24 22.77 14.06
N ALA A 336 13.53 23.15 14.23
CA ALA A 336 14.65 22.21 14.26
C ALA A 336 14.51 21.20 15.41
N ASN A 337 14.13 21.64 16.61
CA ASN A 337 13.91 20.79 17.77
C ASN A 337 12.79 19.77 17.52
N SER A 338 11.70 20.18 16.86
CA SER A 338 10.55 19.32 16.56
C SER A 338 10.89 18.22 15.55
N ILE A 339 11.59 18.56 14.47
CA ILE A 339 12.09 17.59 13.47
C ILE A 339 13.05 16.60 14.15
N ASN A 340 14.02 17.10 14.93
CA ASN A 340 14.97 16.27 15.65
C ASN A 340 14.27 15.39 16.71
N ARG A 341 13.21 15.89 17.37
CA ARG A 341 12.42 15.09 18.30
C ARG A 341 11.74 13.92 17.59
N ALA A 342 11.11 14.13 16.44
CA ALA A 342 10.47 13.07 15.67
C ALA A 342 11.49 12.00 15.23
N ILE A 343 12.65 12.42 14.72
CA ILE A 343 13.75 11.52 14.31
C ILE A 343 14.31 10.74 15.51
N ARG A 344 14.52 11.41 16.65
CA ARG A 344 15.06 10.80 17.87
C ARG A 344 14.14 9.76 18.48
N LEU A 345 12.85 10.07 18.56
CA LEU A 345 11.86 9.19 19.16
C LEU A 345 11.61 7.96 18.28
N ASP A 346 11.52 8.15 16.96
CA ASP A 346 11.27 7.08 15.97
C ASP A 346 10.35 5.98 16.53
N LEU A 347 9.20 6.42 17.03
CA LEU A 347 8.26 5.53 17.71
C LEU A 347 7.78 4.44 16.77
N PRO A 348 7.58 3.21 17.24
CA PRO A 348 7.12 2.11 16.38
C PRO A 348 5.82 2.44 15.64
N GLY A 349 5.88 2.44 14.30
CA GLY A 349 4.74 2.78 13.45
C GLY A 349 4.53 4.28 13.26
N SER A 350 5.50 5.14 13.63
CA SER A 350 5.47 6.57 13.31
C SER A 350 5.97 6.86 11.90
N ALA A 351 5.73 8.10 11.45
CA ALA A 351 6.19 8.61 10.16
C ALA A 351 7.61 9.23 10.19
N ALA A 352 8.39 8.99 11.24
CA ALA A 352 9.73 9.60 11.38
C ALA A 352 10.68 9.26 10.21
N PHE A 353 10.53 8.08 9.59
CA PHE A 353 11.30 7.66 8.41
C PHE A 353 11.12 8.60 7.22
N LEU A 354 10.00 9.29 7.11
CA LEU A 354 9.78 10.31 6.06
C LEU A 354 10.76 11.47 6.18
N LEU A 355 11.29 11.74 7.36
CA LEU A 355 12.25 12.82 7.59
C LEU A 355 13.68 12.35 7.35
N TYR A 356 14.11 11.27 8.03
CA TYR A 356 15.52 10.86 8.01
C TYR A 356 15.90 10.03 6.79
N ASP A 357 15.00 9.24 6.23
CA ASP A 357 15.26 8.35 5.10
C ASP A 357 14.72 8.95 3.79
N VAL A 358 13.41 9.07 3.64
CA VAL A 358 12.77 9.62 2.44
C VAL A 358 13.19 11.07 2.19
N GLY A 359 13.16 11.92 3.23
CA GLY A 359 13.55 13.33 3.21
C GLY A 359 15.06 13.57 3.25
N ALA A 360 15.85 12.50 3.36
CA ALA A 360 17.31 12.54 3.30
C ALA A 360 18.00 13.44 4.35
N LEU A 361 17.34 13.69 5.51
CA LEU A 361 17.99 14.37 6.64
C LEU A 361 18.95 13.46 7.39
N GLY A 362 18.87 12.15 7.17
CA GLY A 362 19.72 11.14 7.80
C GLY A 362 19.51 11.03 9.30
N ARG A 363 20.37 10.24 9.92
CA ARG A 363 20.49 10.10 11.38
C ARG A 363 21.93 10.30 11.80
N ASP A 364 22.14 10.87 12.97
CA ASP A 364 23.47 10.96 13.59
C ASP A 364 24.05 9.56 13.77
N ALA A 365 25.14 9.28 13.05
CA ALA A 365 25.79 7.97 13.05
C ALA A 365 26.39 7.57 14.42
N THR A 366 26.61 8.54 15.32
CA THR A 366 27.22 8.28 16.63
C THR A 366 26.22 7.82 17.68
N ASN A 367 24.97 8.29 17.61
CA ASN A 367 23.95 8.00 18.63
C ASN A 367 22.56 7.71 18.06
N GLY A 368 22.31 7.96 16.76
CA GLY A 368 21.02 7.76 16.09
C GLY A 368 19.88 8.69 16.56
N ASN A 369 20.18 9.64 17.43
CA ASN A 369 19.18 10.38 18.21
C ASN A 369 18.68 11.68 17.58
N ASN A 370 19.25 12.13 16.48
CA ASN A 370 18.84 13.34 15.75
C ASN A 370 19.07 13.12 14.25
N SER A 371 18.77 14.15 13.45
CA SER A 371 19.24 14.21 12.06
C SER A 371 20.78 14.16 11.99
N SER A 372 21.31 13.84 10.83
CA SER A 372 22.77 13.91 10.62
C SER A 372 23.33 15.27 11.03
N PRO A 373 24.53 15.32 11.62
CA PRO A 373 25.15 16.60 11.97
C PRO A 373 25.20 17.55 10.79
N GLY A 374 24.69 18.77 10.97
CA GLY A 374 24.61 19.81 9.93
C GLY A 374 23.45 19.66 8.95
N ALA A 375 22.60 18.63 9.05
CA ALA A 375 21.43 18.47 8.17
C ALA A 375 20.36 19.54 8.41
N ILE A 376 20.33 20.13 9.60
CA ILE A 376 19.41 21.21 9.94
C ILE A 376 20.22 22.38 10.49
N GLU A 377 20.20 23.51 9.79
CA GLU A 377 20.88 24.75 10.18
C GLU A 377 19.87 25.81 10.59
N VAL A 378 19.97 26.28 11.82
CA VAL A 378 19.23 27.44 12.31
C VAL A 378 20.07 28.69 12.01
N VAL A 379 19.77 29.36 10.87
CA VAL A 379 20.52 30.53 10.42
C VAL A 379 20.26 31.73 11.36
N ASN A 380 19.00 31.92 11.77
CA ASN A 380 18.59 32.89 12.77
C ASN A 380 17.20 32.49 13.32
N SER A 381 16.59 33.32 14.18
CA SER A 381 15.30 33.02 14.81
C SER A 381 14.13 32.79 13.84
N SER A 382 14.22 33.27 12.59
CA SER A 382 13.16 33.17 11.58
C SER A 382 13.61 32.45 10.28
N THR A 383 14.84 31.95 10.24
CA THR A 383 15.37 31.29 9.02
C THR A 383 16.00 29.95 9.37
N ILE A 384 15.55 28.91 8.68
CA ILE A 384 16.05 27.55 8.80
C ILE A 384 16.42 27.02 7.42
N THR A 385 17.55 26.32 7.33
CA THR A 385 17.98 25.62 6.11
C THR A 385 18.13 24.12 6.39
N PHE A 386 17.57 23.31 5.52
CA PHE A 386 17.74 21.87 5.51
C PHE A 386 18.78 21.48 4.46
N HIS A 387 19.80 20.71 4.85
CA HIS A 387 20.86 20.17 4.01
C HIS A 387 20.65 18.68 3.84
N LEU A 388 20.19 18.27 2.68
CA LEU A 388 19.82 16.90 2.37
C LEU A 388 21.05 16.08 1.95
N ALA A 389 21.11 14.81 2.33
CA ALA A 389 22.18 13.90 1.91
C ALA A 389 22.13 13.53 0.42
N ARG A 390 20.99 13.73 -0.22
CA ARG A 390 20.73 13.58 -1.65
C ARG A 390 19.62 14.53 -2.09
N PRO A 391 19.50 14.86 -3.39
CA PRO A 391 18.37 15.64 -3.88
C PRO A 391 17.03 14.90 -3.63
N VAL A 392 16.00 15.63 -3.19
CA VAL A 392 14.63 15.14 -2.99
C VAL A 392 13.68 16.15 -3.61
N SER A 393 13.15 15.86 -4.80
CA SER A 393 12.34 16.79 -5.59
C SER A 393 11.01 17.18 -4.92
N PHE A 394 10.50 16.33 -4.04
CA PHE A 394 9.24 16.48 -3.29
C PHE A 394 9.47 16.85 -1.79
N PHE A 395 10.63 17.37 -1.43
CA PHE A 395 10.92 17.73 -0.04
C PHE A 395 9.91 18.73 0.55
N ASN A 396 9.39 19.65 -0.26
CA ASN A 396 8.31 20.56 0.19
C ASN A 396 7.03 19.79 0.57
N ASP A 397 6.70 18.70 -0.14
CA ASP A 397 5.53 17.87 0.17
C ASP A 397 5.71 17.12 1.49
N LEU A 398 6.93 16.67 1.80
CA LEU A 398 7.26 16.09 3.12
C LEU A 398 7.12 17.14 4.24
N MET A 399 7.45 18.41 3.95
CA MET A 399 7.27 19.51 4.90
C MET A 399 5.81 19.97 5.01
N ALA A 400 4.88 19.38 4.26
CA ALA A 400 3.44 19.53 4.42
C ALA A 400 2.81 18.37 5.23
N PHE A 401 3.53 17.27 5.46
CA PHE A 401 3.03 16.14 6.23
C PHE A 401 3.09 16.37 7.74
N SER A 402 2.15 15.79 8.48
CA SER A 402 1.94 16.06 9.91
C SER A 402 3.18 15.83 10.79
N VAL A 403 4.07 14.88 10.44
CA VAL A 403 5.32 14.61 11.19
C VAL A 403 6.28 15.80 11.22
N SER A 404 6.16 16.73 10.26
CA SER A 404 6.99 17.93 10.18
C SER A 404 6.41 19.11 10.98
N ALA A 405 5.22 18.96 11.58
CA ALA A 405 4.57 20.03 12.35
C ALA A 405 5.39 20.40 13.59
N PRO A 406 5.72 21.70 13.80
CA PRO A 406 6.40 22.13 14.99
C PRO A 406 5.53 21.96 16.24
N VAL A 407 6.18 21.55 17.32
CA VAL A 407 5.60 21.45 18.67
C VAL A 407 6.41 22.29 19.66
N PRO A 408 5.81 22.81 20.73
CA PRO A 408 6.56 23.57 21.73
C PRO A 408 7.57 22.68 22.45
N ASP A 409 8.67 23.27 22.93
CA ASP A 409 9.73 22.56 23.67
C ASP A 409 9.24 21.89 24.98
N SER A 410 8.03 22.27 25.44
CA SER A 410 7.36 21.64 26.59
C SER A 410 6.82 20.23 26.30
N TYR A 411 6.82 19.77 25.03
CA TYR A 411 6.40 18.42 24.68
C TYR A 411 7.33 17.37 25.28
N ASN A 412 6.76 16.18 25.55
CA ASN A 412 7.54 15.07 26.10
C ASN A 412 8.73 14.73 25.20
N GLN A 413 9.94 14.92 25.71
CA GLN A 413 11.19 14.72 24.98
C GLN A 413 11.66 13.26 25.02
N ALA A 414 11.08 12.41 25.87
CA ALA A 414 11.48 11.03 26.09
C ALA A 414 10.48 10.01 25.52
N GLY A 415 9.35 10.46 24.98
CA GLY A 415 8.31 9.60 24.46
C GLY A 415 7.15 10.39 23.83
N GLU A 416 6.06 9.68 23.59
CA GLU A 416 4.85 10.25 23.01
C GLU A 416 4.21 11.30 23.92
N GLN A 417 3.73 12.39 23.31
CA GLN A 417 2.92 13.39 23.99
C GLN A 417 1.48 12.86 24.18
N PRO A 418 0.90 12.96 25.38
CA PRO A 418 -0.48 12.54 25.60
C PRO A 418 -1.48 13.28 24.72
N SER A 419 -2.42 12.53 24.12
CA SER A 419 -3.50 13.09 23.28
C SER A 419 -4.70 13.58 24.11
N THR A 420 -4.46 14.33 25.19
CA THR A 420 -5.50 14.87 26.06
C THR A 420 -5.77 16.34 25.77
N ALA A 421 -6.98 16.82 26.11
CA ALA A 421 -7.30 18.25 26.01
C ALA A 421 -6.28 19.08 26.80
N GLY A 422 -5.76 20.14 26.18
CA GLY A 422 -4.73 21.00 26.78
C GLY A 422 -3.29 20.49 26.64
N SER A 423 -3.07 19.20 26.27
CA SER A 423 -1.72 18.68 25.97
C SER A 423 -1.38 18.75 24.48
N VAL A 424 -2.38 18.85 23.62
CA VAL A 424 -2.23 18.97 22.16
C VAL A 424 -2.17 20.47 21.81
N ILE A 425 -0.97 20.96 21.60
CA ILE A 425 -0.66 22.39 21.45
C ILE A 425 0.04 22.62 20.12
N GLY A 426 -0.58 23.36 19.23
CA GLY A 426 -0.07 23.71 17.92
C GLY A 426 -0.16 25.19 17.61
N THR A 427 0.01 25.54 16.34
CA THR A 427 -0.10 26.91 15.80
C THR A 427 -1.33 27.09 14.93
N GLY A 428 -2.09 26.01 14.70
CA GLY A 428 -3.19 25.92 13.75
C GLY A 428 -4.45 26.70 14.16
N PRO A 429 -5.45 26.73 13.26
CA PRO A 429 -6.65 27.55 13.43
C PRO A 429 -7.55 27.11 14.60
N TYR A 430 -7.47 25.85 15.01
CA TYR A 430 -8.22 25.31 16.14
C TYR A 430 -7.31 24.83 17.26
N LYS A 431 -7.83 24.82 18.49
CA LYS A 431 -7.29 24.12 19.66
C LYS A 431 -8.25 23.04 20.11
N MET A 432 -7.73 21.92 20.57
CA MET A 432 -8.54 20.83 21.10
C MET A 432 -8.91 21.13 22.55
N THR A 433 -10.20 21.25 22.83
CA THR A 433 -10.72 21.56 24.18
C THR A 433 -11.37 20.37 24.85
N THR A 434 -11.73 19.34 24.09
CA THR A 434 -12.24 18.08 24.64
C THR A 434 -11.72 16.91 23.79
N HIS A 435 -11.24 15.87 24.45
CA HIS A 435 -10.99 14.58 23.84
C HIS A 435 -11.42 13.46 24.81
N THR A 436 -12.50 12.80 24.47
CA THR A 436 -12.94 11.55 25.11
C THR A 436 -12.69 10.43 24.10
N PRO A 437 -11.70 9.54 24.33
CA PRO A 437 -11.29 8.53 23.36
C PRO A 437 -12.48 7.70 22.86
N ASN A 438 -12.56 7.52 21.55
CA ASN A 438 -13.62 6.79 20.84
C ASN A 438 -15.06 7.33 21.04
N GLN A 439 -15.22 8.58 21.50
CA GLN A 439 -16.53 9.17 21.74
C GLN A 439 -16.67 10.59 21.19
N LEU A 440 -15.74 11.50 21.57
CA LEU A 440 -15.92 12.93 21.31
C LEU A 440 -14.60 13.68 21.17
N ILE A 441 -14.52 14.51 20.14
CA ILE A 441 -13.48 15.54 20.00
C ILE A 441 -14.17 16.89 19.83
N VAL A 442 -13.71 17.90 20.56
CA VAL A 442 -14.16 19.29 20.37
C VAL A 442 -12.96 20.14 20.02
N LEU A 443 -13.08 20.82 18.89
CA LEU A 443 -12.10 21.79 18.40
C LEU A 443 -12.73 23.17 18.48
N ASP A 444 -12.12 24.07 19.23
CA ASP A 444 -12.52 25.47 19.35
C ASP A 444 -11.53 26.35 18.59
N ARG A 445 -12.02 27.45 18.01
CA ARG A 445 -11.17 28.50 17.42
C ARG A 445 -10.03 28.86 18.38
N ALA A 446 -8.79 28.81 17.90
CA ALA A 446 -7.62 29.01 18.74
C ALA A 446 -7.35 30.50 18.98
N PHE A 447 -7.54 31.36 17.96
CA PHE A 447 -7.10 32.75 17.94
C PHE A 447 -8.26 33.72 17.70
N GLY A 448 -8.58 34.53 18.70
CA GLY A 448 -9.64 35.52 18.62
C GLY A 448 -11.06 34.95 18.52
N THR A 449 -11.93 35.71 17.87
CA THR A 449 -13.33 35.34 17.58
C THR A 449 -13.58 35.43 16.08
N LYS A 450 -14.75 34.96 15.59
CA LYS A 450 -15.13 35.13 14.17
C LYS A 450 -15.08 36.60 13.73
N ALA A 451 -15.47 37.54 14.63
CA ALA A 451 -15.46 38.98 14.36
C ALA A 451 -14.06 39.62 14.47
N SER A 452 -13.20 39.08 15.33
CA SER A 452 -11.84 39.58 15.56
C SER A 452 -10.82 38.44 15.48
N ASN A 453 -10.72 37.85 14.28
CA ASN A 453 -9.85 36.74 14.01
C ASN A 453 -8.38 37.17 13.96
N THR A 454 -7.56 36.68 14.89
CA THR A 454 -6.14 36.98 14.99
C THR A 454 -5.23 35.83 14.56
N TYR A 455 -5.78 34.79 13.93
CA TYR A 455 -4.99 33.73 13.34
C TYR A 455 -4.07 34.27 12.24
N TYR A 456 -2.77 34.01 12.32
CA TYR A 456 -1.76 34.61 11.43
C TYR A 456 -2.00 34.26 9.94
N ASN A 457 -2.59 33.09 9.65
CA ASN A 457 -2.86 32.58 8.30
C ASN A 457 -4.34 32.71 7.89
N LYS A 458 -5.13 33.55 8.59
CA LYS A 458 -6.58 33.67 8.33
C LYS A 458 -6.93 33.98 6.88
N ASP A 459 -6.08 34.67 6.15
CA ASP A 459 -6.32 35.09 4.77
C ASP A 459 -5.68 34.17 3.71
N LEU A 460 -5.19 32.97 4.12
CA LEU A 460 -4.45 32.03 3.26
C LEU A 460 -5.21 31.67 1.96
N TYR A 461 -6.52 31.57 2.04
CA TYR A 461 -7.38 31.20 0.89
C TYR A 461 -8.27 32.36 0.41
N SER A 462 -8.00 33.57 0.86
CA SER A 462 -8.67 34.78 0.40
C SER A 462 -8.23 35.14 -1.05
N PRO A 463 -9.10 35.74 -1.89
CA PRO A 463 -10.46 36.20 -1.57
C PRO A 463 -11.56 35.10 -1.70
N THR A 464 -11.21 33.87 -2.05
CA THR A 464 -12.19 32.83 -2.42
C THR A 464 -13.08 32.41 -1.24
N LEU A 465 -12.47 32.22 -0.04
CA LEU A 465 -13.18 31.72 1.14
C LEU A 465 -13.40 32.76 2.24
N GLY A 466 -12.71 33.88 2.21
CA GLY A 466 -12.65 34.78 3.37
C GLY A 466 -11.77 34.23 4.52
N PRO A 467 -11.82 34.88 5.70
CA PRO A 467 -10.93 34.50 6.81
C PRO A 467 -11.26 33.14 7.42
N ILE A 468 -10.23 32.31 7.59
CA ILE A 468 -10.31 30.99 8.25
C ILE A 468 -9.81 31.08 9.72
N PRO A 469 -10.26 30.18 10.63
CA PRO A 469 -11.33 29.19 10.44
C PRO A 469 -12.70 29.86 10.32
N ILE A 470 -13.64 29.23 9.58
CA ILE A 470 -14.96 29.82 9.35
C ILE A 470 -15.89 29.60 10.56
N MET A 471 -15.93 28.37 11.08
CA MET A 471 -16.73 28.02 12.27
C MET A 471 -15.95 28.35 13.56
N ASP A 472 -16.66 28.64 14.65
CA ASP A 472 -16.02 28.84 15.95
C ASP A 472 -15.73 27.54 16.67
N ARG A 473 -16.53 26.49 16.40
CA ARG A 473 -16.43 25.19 17.05
C ARG A 473 -16.77 24.06 16.09
N ILE A 474 -15.98 22.99 16.14
CA ILE A 474 -16.27 21.71 15.49
C ILE A 474 -16.47 20.64 16.58
N VAL A 475 -17.60 19.96 16.59
CA VAL A 475 -17.92 18.88 17.51
C VAL A 475 -17.94 17.59 16.71
N ILE A 476 -16.97 16.70 16.94
CA ILE A 476 -16.82 15.44 16.21
C ILE A 476 -17.23 14.29 17.11
N ASN A 477 -18.38 13.70 16.81
CA ASN A 477 -18.92 12.53 17.50
C ASN A 477 -18.39 11.25 16.85
N ILE A 478 -17.75 10.38 17.63
CA ILE A 478 -17.25 9.09 17.15
C ILE A 478 -18.30 8.03 17.38
N ARG A 479 -18.75 7.37 16.32
CA ARG A 479 -19.78 6.34 16.34
C ARG A 479 -19.18 4.94 16.24
N ALA A 480 -19.90 3.96 16.77
CA ALA A 480 -19.44 2.58 16.77
C ALA A 480 -19.62 1.86 15.43
N SER A 481 -20.48 2.37 14.53
CA SER A 481 -20.81 1.68 13.28
C SER A 481 -21.28 2.64 12.17
N ALA A 482 -21.16 2.20 10.91
CA ALA A 482 -21.72 2.90 9.75
C ALA A 482 -23.24 3.11 9.83
N ALA A 483 -23.98 2.16 10.41
CA ALA A 483 -25.42 2.29 10.59
C ALA A 483 -25.79 3.47 11.52
N ALA A 484 -25.00 3.72 12.57
CA ALA A 484 -25.18 4.88 13.44
C ALA A 484 -24.92 6.19 12.69
N LEU A 485 -23.91 6.23 11.80
CA LEU A 485 -23.63 7.38 10.96
C LEU A 485 -24.79 7.68 10.00
N LYS A 486 -25.34 6.64 9.37
CA LYS A 486 -26.52 6.79 8.51
C LYS A 486 -27.69 7.37 9.27
N GLN A 487 -27.97 6.85 10.46
CA GLN A 487 -29.03 7.37 11.32
C GLN A 487 -28.81 8.84 11.70
N ASP A 488 -27.57 9.23 12.05
CA ASP A 488 -27.24 10.61 12.40
C ASP A 488 -27.57 11.60 11.28
N ILE A 489 -27.26 11.27 10.03
CA ILE A 489 -27.55 12.18 8.90
C ILE A 489 -29.02 12.14 8.47
N GLU A 490 -29.68 10.99 8.53
CA GLU A 490 -31.12 10.86 8.20
C GLU A 490 -31.99 11.67 9.16
N THR A 491 -31.64 11.67 10.46
CA THR A 491 -32.34 12.43 11.50
C THR A 491 -31.85 13.87 11.64
N LYS A 492 -30.79 14.24 10.91
CA LYS A 492 -30.10 15.53 11.04
C LYS A 492 -29.61 15.81 12.47
N ALA A 493 -29.25 14.75 13.20
CA ALA A 493 -28.61 14.87 14.52
C ALA A 493 -27.21 15.48 14.41
N VAL A 494 -26.59 15.39 13.22
CA VAL A 494 -25.34 16.06 12.86
C VAL A 494 -25.47 16.80 11.54
N ASP A 495 -24.53 17.71 11.29
CA ASP A 495 -24.48 18.51 10.06
C ASP A 495 -23.74 17.76 8.94
N VAL A 496 -22.73 16.99 9.31
CA VAL A 496 -21.86 16.25 8.39
C VAL A 496 -21.58 14.86 8.94
N VAL A 497 -21.72 13.85 8.09
CA VAL A 497 -21.13 12.53 8.27
C VAL A 497 -19.89 12.45 7.38
N PHE A 498 -18.75 12.16 7.96
CA PHE A 498 -17.48 12.14 7.26
C PHE A 498 -16.89 10.74 7.22
N ARG A 499 -16.74 10.24 6.00
CA ARG A 499 -16.22 8.91 5.66
C ARG A 499 -16.98 7.75 6.33
N THR A 500 -16.54 6.54 6.08
CA THR A 500 -16.90 5.29 6.75
C THR A 500 -18.37 4.85 6.65
N LEU A 501 -19.19 5.48 5.80
CA LEU A 501 -20.47 4.91 5.39
C LEU A 501 -20.22 3.64 4.56
N SER A 502 -21.06 2.62 4.74
CA SER A 502 -20.97 1.40 3.92
C SER A 502 -21.42 1.67 2.48
N PRO A 503 -20.94 0.92 1.47
CA PRO A 503 -21.41 1.09 0.09
C PRO A 503 -22.94 1.01 -0.07
N PRO A 504 -23.68 0.08 0.57
CA PRO A 504 -25.14 0.08 0.53
C PRO A 504 -25.77 1.34 1.14
N ASP A 505 -25.21 1.85 2.25
CA ASP A 505 -25.73 3.07 2.89
C ASP A 505 -25.50 4.30 2.03
N LEU A 506 -24.35 4.39 1.35
CA LEU A 506 -24.06 5.46 0.41
C LEU A 506 -25.07 5.49 -0.75
N VAL A 507 -25.32 4.35 -1.39
CA VAL A 507 -26.28 4.24 -2.49
C VAL A 507 -27.70 4.59 -2.02
N ASP A 508 -28.11 4.11 -0.86
CA ASP A 508 -29.44 4.43 -0.31
C ASP A 508 -29.57 5.93 0.00
N LEU A 509 -28.58 6.53 0.67
CA LEU A 509 -28.57 7.96 0.97
C LEU A 509 -28.55 8.81 -0.32
N GLN A 510 -27.78 8.43 -1.35
CA GLN A 510 -27.80 9.12 -2.65
C GLN A 510 -29.19 9.11 -3.29
N ASN A 511 -29.86 7.95 -3.30
CA ASN A 511 -31.20 7.80 -3.88
C ASN A 511 -32.25 8.64 -3.14
N ARG A 512 -32.09 8.83 -1.85
CA ARG A 512 -33.02 9.57 -0.99
C ARG A 512 -32.55 10.99 -0.62
N ALA A 513 -31.42 11.45 -1.16
CA ALA A 513 -30.78 12.70 -0.77
C ALA A 513 -31.72 13.90 -0.84
N SER A 514 -32.48 14.04 -1.94
CA SER A 514 -33.43 15.13 -2.12
C SER A 514 -34.55 15.12 -1.07
N SER A 515 -35.15 13.96 -0.79
CA SER A 515 -36.22 13.83 0.21
C SER A 515 -35.73 14.05 1.64
N LEU A 516 -34.47 13.72 1.92
CA LEU A 516 -33.84 13.94 3.21
C LEU A 516 -33.32 15.37 3.38
N GLY A 517 -33.19 16.14 2.31
CA GLY A 517 -32.60 17.49 2.32
C GLY A 517 -31.11 17.45 2.68
N ILE A 518 -30.41 16.48 2.14
CA ILE A 518 -28.96 16.27 2.30
C ILE A 518 -28.27 16.23 0.94
N THR A 519 -26.96 16.38 0.96
CA THR A 519 -26.07 16.12 -0.17
C THR A 519 -25.15 14.95 0.18
N VAL A 520 -25.04 13.98 -0.73
CA VAL A 520 -24.02 12.94 -0.65
C VAL A 520 -22.98 13.25 -1.70
N LYS A 521 -21.76 13.55 -1.27
CA LYS A 521 -20.63 13.88 -2.14
C LYS A 521 -19.66 12.71 -2.19
N LEU A 522 -19.37 12.24 -3.38
CA LEU A 522 -18.31 11.27 -3.66
C LEU A 522 -17.21 11.99 -4.46
N GLY A 523 -15.97 11.64 -4.17
CA GLY A 523 -14.80 12.15 -4.88
C GLY A 523 -13.76 11.05 -5.10
N SER A 524 -12.80 11.30 -5.98
CA SER A 524 -11.65 10.43 -6.09
C SER A 524 -10.84 10.45 -4.80
N SER A 525 -10.27 9.33 -4.45
CA SER A 525 -9.34 9.19 -3.32
C SER A 525 -8.01 8.67 -3.86
N PRO A 526 -6.89 9.22 -3.41
CA PRO A 526 -5.58 8.69 -3.74
C PRO A 526 -5.29 7.36 -3.01
N GLN A 527 -6.19 6.91 -2.15
CA GLN A 527 -6.11 5.59 -1.54
C GLN A 527 -6.25 4.50 -2.58
N ILE A 528 -5.29 3.57 -2.59
CA ILE A 528 -5.31 2.41 -3.49
C ILE A 528 -5.41 1.11 -2.74
N ARG A 529 -6.06 0.13 -3.38
CA ARG A 529 -6.07 -1.27 -2.94
C ARG A 529 -5.42 -2.12 -4.02
N TYR A 530 -4.59 -3.04 -3.59
CA TYR A 530 -3.77 -3.84 -4.50
C TYR A 530 -3.50 -5.23 -3.94
N LEU A 531 -3.19 -6.14 -4.86
CA LEU A 531 -2.73 -7.47 -4.56
C LEU A 531 -1.19 -7.48 -4.59
N VAL A 532 -0.57 -8.10 -3.60
CA VAL A 532 0.88 -8.28 -3.49
C VAL A 532 1.25 -9.72 -3.79
N PHE A 533 2.30 -9.93 -4.57
CA PHE A 533 2.99 -11.20 -4.65
C PHE A 533 4.32 -11.15 -3.90
N ASN A 534 4.53 -12.07 -2.98
CA ASN A 534 5.87 -12.38 -2.54
C ASN A 534 6.61 -13.11 -3.66
N VAL A 535 7.51 -12.42 -4.38
CA VAL A 535 8.16 -12.98 -5.56
C VAL A 535 9.10 -14.14 -5.23
N ASN A 536 9.53 -14.29 -3.96
CA ASN A 536 10.29 -15.45 -3.52
C ASN A 536 9.43 -16.72 -3.41
N LYS A 537 8.14 -16.57 -3.07
CA LYS A 537 7.17 -17.67 -2.98
C LYS A 537 6.45 -17.93 -4.30
N VAL A 538 6.26 -16.90 -5.11
CA VAL A 538 5.66 -16.98 -6.45
C VAL A 538 6.69 -16.49 -7.49
N PRO A 539 7.82 -17.20 -7.67
CA PRO A 539 8.93 -16.70 -8.50
C PRO A 539 8.59 -16.70 -9.99
N ASN A 540 7.67 -17.55 -10.44
CA ASN A 540 7.33 -17.63 -11.85
C ASN A 540 6.48 -16.44 -12.29
N LYS A 541 7.07 -15.58 -13.11
CA LYS A 541 6.43 -14.39 -13.66
C LYS A 541 5.16 -14.72 -14.47
N LEU A 542 5.16 -15.82 -15.23
CA LEU A 542 3.99 -16.21 -16.05
C LEU A 542 2.77 -16.53 -15.18
N VAL A 543 2.97 -17.07 -13.97
CA VAL A 543 1.88 -17.31 -13.00
C VAL A 543 1.31 -15.99 -12.51
N ARG A 544 2.17 -15.02 -12.14
CA ARG A 544 1.72 -13.71 -11.68
C ARG A 544 1.00 -12.93 -12.78
N GLN A 545 1.51 -12.99 -14.01
CA GLN A 545 0.87 -12.38 -15.18
C GLN A 545 -0.46 -13.06 -15.53
N ALA A 546 -0.56 -14.39 -15.42
CA ALA A 546 -1.82 -15.10 -15.64
C ALA A 546 -2.89 -14.72 -14.62
N ILE A 547 -2.51 -14.53 -13.35
CA ILE A 547 -3.42 -14.02 -12.32
C ILE A 547 -3.83 -12.57 -12.66
N ALA A 548 -2.91 -11.72 -13.15
CA ALA A 548 -3.22 -10.35 -13.56
C ALA A 548 -4.26 -10.31 -14.70
N PHE A 549 -4.20 -11.23 -15.66
CA PHE A 549 -5.23 -11.39 -16.70
C PHE A 549 -6.58 -11.88 -16.17
N SER A 550 -6.57 -12.62 -15.04
CA SER A 550 -7.77 -13.23 -14.47
C SER A 550 -8.56 -12.30 -13.56
N VAL A 551 -7.96 -11.20 -13.09
CA VAL A 551 -8.62 -10.23 -12.21
C VAL A 551 -9.72 -9.48 -12.96
N ASP A 552 -10.91 -9.37 -12.34
CA ASP A 552 -12.05 -8.59 -12.81
C ASP A 552 -12.29 -7.39 -11.88
N ARG A 553 -11.74 -6.23 -12.25
CA ARG A 553 -11.89 -4.99 -11.49
C ARG A 553 -13.30 -4.43 -11.59
N SER A 554 -13.98 -4.68 -12.70
CA SER A 554 -15.38 -4.28 -12.87
C SER A 554 -16.29 -5.04 -11.91
N ALA A 555 -16.07 -6.35 -11.74
CA ALA A 555 -16.81 -7.15 -10.75
C ALA A 555 -16.51 -6.66 -9.32
N ILE A 556 -15.27 -6.32 -8.99
CA ILE A 556 -14.94 -5.73 -7.68
C ILE A 556 -15.74 -4.44 -7.47
N SER A 557 -15.70 -3.49 -8.41
CA SER A 557 -16.44 -2.24 -8.31
C SER A 557 -17.95 -2.46 -8.14
N GLN A 558 -18.56 -3.32 -8.97
CA GLN A 558 -20.02 -3.49 -8.98
C GLN A 558 -20.55 -4.38 -7.85
N ILE A 559 -19.85 -5.46 -7.52
CA ILE A 559 -20.35 -6.46 -6.54
C ILE A 559 -20.01 -6.05 -5.11
N VAL A 560 -18.76 -5.60 -4.87
CA VAL A 560 -18.28 -5.28 -3.53
C VAL A 560 -18.66 -3.86 -3.14
N PHE A 561 -18.48 -2.91 -4.07
CA PHE A 561 -18.61 -1.48 -3.79
C PHE A 561 -19.84 -0.82 -4.42
N LEU A 562 -20.71 -1.58 -5.11
CA LEU A 562 -21.95 -1.08 -5.74
C LEU A 562 -21.72 0.14 -6.64
N GLY A 563 -20.58 0.18 -7.33
CA GLY A 563 -20.18 1.28 -8.21
C GLY A 563 -19.54 2.48 -7.49
N THR A 564 -19.36 2.43 -6.17
CA THR A 564 -18.76 3.55 -5.42
C THR A 564 -17.22 3.56 -5.44
N ALA A 565 -16.56 2.47 -5.85
CA ALA A 565 -15.11 2.42 -6.02
C ALA A 565 -14.74 2.37 -7.50
N SER A 566 -13.62 3.00 -7.87
CA SER A 566 -13.15 3.06 -9.26
C SER A 566 -12.09 2.00 -9.55
N PRO A 567 -12.21 1.21 -10.65
CA PRO A 567 -11.16 0.30 -11.08
C PRO A 567 -9.80 1.01 -11.24
N LEU A 568 -8.73 0.38 -10.76
CA LEU A 568 -7.39 0.93 -10.82
C LEU A 568 -6.49 0.08 -11.73
N TYR A 569 -5.81 0.74 -12.69
CA TYR A 569 -4.97 0.09 -13.70
C TYR A 569 -3.50 0.51 -13.66
N SER A 570 -3.12 1.25 -12.63
CA SER A 570 -1.74 1.58 -12.26
C SER A 570 -1.63 1.61 -10.74
N MET A 571 -0.41 1.42 -10.19
CA MET A 571 -0.20 1.72 -8.76
C MET A 571 -0.27 3.22 -8.50
N ILE A 572 0.05 4.06 -9.46
CA ILE A 572 -0.13 5.52 -9.38
C ILE A 572 -1.58 5.84 -9.72
N PRO A 573 -2.39 6.40 -8.80
CA PRO A 573 -3.78 6.79 -9.06
C PRO A 573 -3.91 7.77 -10.23
N ALA A 574 -5.07 7.75 -10.90
CA ALA A 574 -5.28 8.57 -12.10
C ALA A 574 -5.21 10.09 -11.84
N GLU A 575 -5.46 10.51 -10.61
CA GLU A 575 -5.40 11.90 -10.16
C GLU A 575 -3.97 12.41 -9.92
N MET A 576 -3.01 11.48 -9.81
CA MET A 576 -1.61 11.82 -9.60
C MET A 576 -0.89 12.11 -10.91
N PRO A 577 0.09 13.02 -10.91
CA PRO A 577 0.96 13.23 -12.07
C PRO A 577 1.61 11.91 -12.54
N TYR A 578 1.94 11.82 -13.82
CA TYR A 578 2.66 10.69 -14.43
C TYR A 578 1.94 9.34 -14.38
N SER A 579 0.69 9.26 -13.94
CA SER A 579 -0.11 8.04 -13.97
C SER A 579 -0.33 7.54 -15.40
N THR A 580 -0.18 6.23 -15.62
CA THR A 580 -0.47 5.57 -16.90
C THR A 580 -1.20 4.25 -16.65
N ALA A 581 -2.29 4.01 -17.38
CA ALA A 581 -3.13 2.83 -17.19
C ALA A 581 -2.51 1.55 -17.82
N VAL A 582 -1.25 1.24 -17.48
CA VAL A 582 -0.48 0.14 -18.10
C VAL A 582 -1.13 -1.23 -17.92
N PHE A 583 -1.82 -1.48 -16.81
CA PHE A 583 -2.53 -2.75 -16.59
C PHE A 583 -3.77 -2.87 -17.45
N GLN A 584 -4.44 -1.77 -17.78
CA GLN A 584 -5.61 -1.79 -18.66
C GLN A 584 -5.21 -2.21 -20.08
N SER A 585 -4.17 -1.61 -20.63
CA SER A 585 -3.69 -1.90 -21.97
C SER A 585 -3.11 -3.31 -22.09
N LYS A 586 -2.41 -3.79 -21.06
CA LYS A 586 -1.72 -5.07 -21.09
C LYS A 586 -2.61 -6.24 -20.66
N TYR A 587 -3.32 -6.11 -19.56
CA TYR A 587 -4.07 -7.20 -18.93
C TYR A 587 -5.58 -7.09 -19.11
N GLY A 588 -6.15 -5.86 -19.11
CA GLY A 588 -7.60 -5.66 -19.07
C GLY A 588 -8.21 -6.33 -17.83
N ASP A 589 -9.44 -6.84 -17.99
CA ASP A 589 -10.18 -7.55 -16.95
C ASP A 589 -10.69 -8.90 -17.45
N ALA A 590 -10.65 -9.95 -16.60
CA ALA A 590 -11.21 -11.29 -16.81
C ALA A 590 -10.81 -11.93 -18.15
N ARG A 591 -9.58 -11.76 -18.62
CA ARG A 591 -9.08 -12.31 -19.89
C ARG A 591 -8.58 -13.73 -19.74
N CYS A 592 -9.48 -14.67 -19.49
CA CYS A 592 -9.17 -16.07 -19.19
C CYS A 592 -8.40 -16.81 -20.30
N ALA A 593 -8.63 -16.46 -21.56
CA ALA A 593 -7.89 -17.07 -22.68
C ALA A 593 -6.37 -16.77 -22.58
N ASP A 594 -6.03 -15.49 -22.32
CA ASP A 594 -4.64 -15.04 -22.17
C ASP A 594 -3.98 -15.65 -20.92
N ALA A 595 -4.71 -15.67 -19.79
CA ALA A 595 -4.27 -16.31 -18.56
C ALA A 595 -3.91 -17.78 -18.80
N ASN A 596 -4.80 -18.51 -19.48
CA ASN A 596 -4.60 -19.94 -19.78
C ASN A 596 -3.47 -20.20 -20.78
N ASN A 597 -3.25 -19.31 -21.74
CA ASN A 597 -2.14 -19.39 -22.68
C ASN A 597 -0.78 -19.22 -21.97
N LEU A 598 -0.69 -18.33 -20.98
CA LEU A 598 0.52 -18.20 -20.17
C LEU A 598 0.76 -19.42 -19.28
N LEU A 599 -0.28 -19.92 -18.61
CA LEU A 599 -0.16 -21.10 -17.74
C LEU A 599 0.18 -22.36 -18.51
N ALA A 600 -0.17 -22.45 -19.79
CA ALA A 600 0.25 -23.57 -20.64
C ALA A 600 1.78 -23.60 -20.90
N GLN A 601 2.47 -22.47 -20.71
CA GLN A 601 3.93 -22.36 -20.86
C GLN A 601 4.68 -22.64 -19.56
N VAL A 602 3.97 -22.73 -18.42
CA VAL A 602 4.57 -23.05 -17.12
C VAL A 602 4.91 -24.54 -17.06
N PRO A 603 6.19 -24.92 -16.78
CA PRO A 603 6.57 -26.32 -16.67
C PRO A 603 5.84 -27.03 -15.53
N ALA A 604 5.38 -28.28 -15.76
CA ALA A 604 4.65 -29.09 -14.77
C ALA A 604 5.48 -29.40 -13.48
N THR A 605 6.79 -29.26 -13.53
CA THR A 605 7.71 -29.48 -12.39
C THR A 605 7.60 -28.43 -11.29
N ILE A 606 6.94 -27.30 -11.52
CA ILE A 606 6.79 -26.22 -10.51
C ILE A 606 5.69 -26.55 -9.50
N GLU A 607 4.72 -27.41 -9.82
CA GLU A 607 3.65 -27.86 -8.90
C GLU A 607 4.17 -28.57 -7.64
N LEU A 608 5.30 -29.25 -7.71
CA LEU A 608 5.85 -30.03 -6.59
C LEU A 608 6.66 -29.19 -5.58
N ILE A 609 7.10 -27.99 -5.95
CA ILE A 609 7.96 -27.16 -5.10
C ILE A 609 7.13 -26.27 -4.15
N ALA A 610 5.95 -25.83 -4.56
CA ALA A 610 5.05 -25.05 -3.71
C ALA A 610 4.41 -25.90 -2.59
N LEU A 611 4.16 -27.19 -2.85
CA LEU A 611 3.59 -28.14 -1.88
C LEU A 611 4.63 -28.88 -1.02
N ALA A 612 5.91 -28.86 -1.39
CA ALA A 612 6.97 -29.64 -0.70
C ALA A 612 7.78 -28.83 0.34
N ARG A 613 7.59 -27.51 0.44
CA ARG A 613 8.30 -26.66 1.41
C ARG A 613 7.56 -26.44 2.72
N ASP A 614 6.33 -26.93 2.85
CA ASP A 614 5.52 -26.85 4.08
C ASP A 614 5.40 -28.21 4.81
N ARG A 615 6.35 -29.15 4.58
CA ARG A 615 6.46 -30.37 5.38
C ARG A 615 7.71 -30.41 6.24
#